data_74ae1728c1b6abbb8e6fc6680e2207fb
#
_entry.id   74ae1728c1b6abbb8e6fc6680e2207fb
#
_cell.length_a   1.000
_cell.length_b   1.000
_cell.length_c   1.000
_cell.angle_alpha   90.00
_cell.angle_beta   90.00
_cell.angle_gamma   90.00
#
_symmetry.space_group_name_H-M   'P 1'
#
loop_
_entity.id
_entity.type
_entity.pdbx_description
1 polymer ?
#
loop_
_entity_poly.entity_id
_entity_poly.type
_entity_poly.pdbx_seq_one_letter_code
_entity_poly.pdbx_strand_id
1 'polypeptide(L)'
;HKGFEPMVEGFETFEYNNLASFEALLARSEANGPRVSAVLIEPLQGEGGVIPGDPTIFQAIRRHCSQRGILLIFDEVQVGMGRSGELWGYEQLGVIPDAITLAKGLGGGHAIGALLVSQQADIFEPGDHASTFGGNPFACRAGLTVARELERRHLLRNVRERGEQLRHGLETLVERFPNVLHQARGWGLLQGLVLRDDCDLNSGAVVKAALDQKLLLVPAGPKVVRMVPALVISRRDVSALLARLERTLQLIQA
;
A
#
# COMPACT_ATOMS: atom_id res chain seq x y z
N HIS A 1 -10.60 -13.37 -7.42
CA HIS A 1 -11.49 -14.16 -6.55
C HIS A 1 -11.27 -15.67 -6.66
N LYS A 2 -10.56 -16.11 -7.73
CA LYS A 2 -10.29 -17.55 -7.97
C LYS A 2 -9.73 -18.24 -6.72
N GLY A 3 -10.44 -19.28 -6.26
CA GLY A 3 -10.07 -20.07 -5.08
C GLY A 3 -10.64 -19.57 -3.75
N PHE A 4 -11.41 -18.47 -3.76
CA PHE A 4 -12.08 -17.91 -2.57
C PHE A 4 -13.61 -17.91 -2.69
N GLU A 5 -14.14 -18.52 -3.74
CA GLU A 5 -15.58 -18.63 -3.97
C GLU A 5 -16.24 -19.70 -3.07
N PRO A 6 -17.48 -19.51 -2.66
CA PRO A 6 -18.36 -18.39 -2.99
C PRO A 6 -17.99 -17.12 -2.23
N MET A 7 -18.07 -15.95 -2.91
CA MET A 7 -17.81 -14.66 -2.28
C MET A 7 -18.98 -14.29 -1.34
N VAL A 8 -18.65 -13.54 -0.29
CA VAL A 8 -19.67 -13.01 0.63
C VAL A 8 -20.49 -11.96 -0.11
N GLU A 9 -21.83 -12.07 -0.03
CA GLU A 9 -22.74 -11.09 -0.62
C GLU A 9 -22.70 -9.75 0.11
N GLY A 10 -23.16 -8.68 -0.57
CA GLY A 10 -23.21 -7.33 0.01
C GLY A 10 -21.93 -6.51 -0.20
N PHE A 11 -20.95 -7.04 -0.96
CA PHE A 11 -19.76 -6.29 -1.38
C PHE A 11 -19.83 -5.97 -2.86
N GLU A 12 -19.66 -4.69 -3.17
CA GLU A 12 -19.56 -4.16 -4.53
C GLU A 12 -18.17 -3.54 -4.73
N THR A 13 -17.66 -3.57 -5.96
CA THR A 13 -16.36 -2.99 -6.28
C THR A 13 -16.49 -1.83 -7.27
N PHE A 14 -15.62 -0.84 -7.14
CA PHE A 14 -15.44 0.24 -8.10
C PHE A 14 -13.97 0.31 -8.54
N GLU A 15 -13.73 0.94 -9.68
CA GLU A 15 -12.39 1.08 -10.22
C GLU A 15 -11.58 2.09 -9.40
N TYR A 16 -10.37 1.70 -9.01
CA TYR A 16 -9.46 2.52 -8.21
C TYR A 16 -9.06 3.79 -8.98
N ASN A 17 -9.02 4.93 -8.30
CA ASN A 17 -8.78 6.25 -8.90
C ASN A 17 -9.80 6.65 -9.99
N ASN A 18 -11.00 6.09 -9.98
CA ASN A 18 -12.06 6.45 -10.90
C ASN A 18 -13.32 6.93 -10.14
N LEU A 19 -13.43 8.24 -10.00
CA LEU A 19 -14.56 8.86 -9.27
C LEU A 19 -15.90 8.54 -9.94
N ALA A 20 -15.96 8.53 -11.28
CA ALA A 20 -17.20 8.24 -11.99
C ALA A 20 -17.68 6.80 -11.74
N SER A 21 -16.77 5.83 -11.64
CA SER A 21 -17.09 4.44 -11.26
C SER A 21 -17.69 4.37 -9.85
N PHE A 22 -17.12 5.11 -8.89
CA PHE A 22 -17.61 5.20 -7.53
C PHE A 22 -19.01 5.85 -7.46
N GLU A 23 -19.21 6.99 -8.12
CA GLU A 23 -20.50 7.70 -8.18
C GLU A 23 -21.60 6.87 -8.84
N ALA A 24 -21.27 6.14 -9.92
CA ALA A 24 -22.19 5.22 -10.57
C ALA A 24 -22.63 4.07 -9.65
N LEU A 25 -21.71 3.54 -8.82
CA LEU A 25 -22.04 2.54 -7.81
C LEU A 25 -23.00 3.11 -6.77
N LEU A 26 -22.73 4.29 -6.23
CA LEU A 26 -23.61 4.93 -5.25
C LEU A 26 -25.02 5.16 -5.84
N ALA A 27 -25.10 5.68 -7.06
CA ALA A 27 -26.38 5.92 -7.73
C ALA A 27 -27.19 4.62 -7.94
N ARG A 28 -26.55 3.51 -8.32
CA ARG A 28 -27.22 2.21 -8.44
C ARG A 28 -27.74 1.71 -7.10
N SER A 29 -26.93 1.83 -6.05
CA SER A 29 -27.31 1.43 -4.69
C SER A 29 -28.51 2.26 -4.17
N GLU A 30 -28.51 3.56 -4.39
CA GLU A 30 -29.59 4.45 -4.00
C GLU A 30 -30.90 4.17 -4.75
N ALA A 31 -30.81 3.78 -6.03
CA ALA A 31 -32.00 3.55 -6.86
C ALA A 31 -32.67 2.19 -6.61
N ASN A 32 -31.89 1.12 -6.46
CA ASN A 32 -32.43 -0.24 -6.54
C ASN A 32 -31.81 -1.26 -5.57
N GLY A 33 -30.89 -0.83 -4.69
CA GLY A 33 -30.10 -1.73 -3.87
C GLY A 33 -30.14 -1.43 -2.37
N PRO A 34 -29.48 -2.24 -1.57
CA PRO A 34 -29.18 -1.92 -0.20
C PRO A 34 -28.26 -0.70 -0.13
N ARG A 35 -28.47 0.16 0.86
CA ARG A 35 -27.62 1.33 1.05
C ARG A 35 -26.17 0.92 1.35
N VAL A 36 -25.21 1.60 0.72
CA VAL A 36 -23.80 1.49 1.05
C VAL A 36 -23.59 1.99 2.47
N SER A 37 -23.06 1.16 3.36
CA SER A 37 -22.79 1.51 4.77
C SER A 37 -21.32 1.92 4.99
N ALA A 38 -20.40 1.35 4.21
CA ALA A 38 -18.98 1.65 4.34
C ALA A 38 -18.25 1.54 2.99
N VAL A 39 -17.15 2.28 2.87
CA VAL A 39 -16.15 2.16 1.81
C VAL A 39 -14.85 1.69 2.44
N LEU A 40 -14.33 0.54 2.00
CA LEU A 40 -13.01 0.03 2.38
C LEU A 40 -12.07 0.17 1.20
N ILE A 41 -10.96 0.90 1.36
CA ILE A 41 -10.03 1.20 0.27
C ILE A 41 -8.60 1.39 0.80
N GLU A 42 -7.59 0.96 0.05
CA GLU A 42 -6.19 1.26 0.35
C GLU A 42 -5.85 2.71 -0.06
N PRO A 43 -5.14 3.51 0.76
CA PRO A 43 -4.60 4.81 0.34
C PRO A 43 -3.62 4.70 -0.82
N LEU A 44 -2.86 3.60 -0.85
CA LEU A 44 -2.01 3.17 -1.96
C LEU A 44 -2.21 1.67 -2.12
N GLN A 45 -2.68 1.23 -3.29
CA GLN A 45 -2.79 -0.20 -3.58
C GLN A 45 -1.41 -0.85 -3.65
N GLY A 46 -1.12 -1.77 -2.73
CA GLY A 46 0.18 -2.44 -2.67
C GLY A 46 0.29 -3.60 -3.64
N GLU A 47 -0.54 -4.63 -3.48
CA GLU A 47 -0.55 -5.85 -4.31
C GLU A 47 -1.11 -5.57 -5.71
N GLY A 48 -2.03 -4.63 -5.84
CA GLY A 48 -2.64 -4.24 -7.11
C GLY A 48 -1.72 -3.48 -8.07
N GLY A 49 -0.42 -3.30 -7.73
CA GLY A 49 0.55 -2.70 -8.64
C GLY A 49 1.25 -1.44 -8.11
N VAL A 50 1.28 -1.22 -6.82
CA VAL A 50 1.86 -0.02 -6.18
C VAL A 50 1.24 1.24 -6.78
N ILE A 51 -0.08 1.38 -6.68
CA ILE A 51 -0.82 2.50 -7.26
C ILE A 51 -1.18 3.50 -6.17
N PRO A 52 -0.56 4.69 -6.13
CA PRO A 52 -0.95 5.75 -5.22
C PRO A 52 -2.39 6.24 -5.49
N GLY A 53 -3.13 6.51 -4.42
CA GLY A 53 -4.42 7.18 -4.51
C GLY A 53 -4.26 8.62 -5.02
N ASP A 54 -5.20 9.07 -5.85
CA ASP A 54 -5.30 10.46 -6.27
C ASP A 54 -5.95 11.29 -5.16
N PRO A 55 -5.27 12.30 -4.60
CA PRO A 55 -5.81 13.11 -3.51
C PRO A 55 -7.16 13.76 -3.85
N THR A 56 -7.35 14.20 -5.10
CA THR A 56 -8.58 14.86 -5.54
C THR A 56 -9.77 13.91 -5.50
N ILE A 57 -9.56 12.68 -5.99
CA ILE A 57 -10.56 11.62 -6.00
C ILE A 57 -10.89 11.18 -4.58
N PHE A 58 -9.87 10.95 -3.74
CA PHE A 58 -10.09 10.52 -2.35
C PHE A 58 -10.79 11.59 -1.51
N GLN A 59 -10.49 12.86 -1.72
CA GLN A 59 -11.23 13.97 -1.11
C GLN A 59 -12.70 14.02 -1.58
N ALA A 60 -12.96 13.70 -2.85
CA ALA A 60 -14.33 13.58 -3.36
C ALA A 60 -15.06 12.38 -2.71
N ILE A 61 -14.42 11.21 -2.65
CA ILE A 61 -14.96 10.03 -1.93
C ILE A 61 -15.29 10.39 -0.48
N ARG A 62 -14.40 11.08 0.25
CA ARG A 62 -14.67 11.53 1.63
C ARG A 62 -15.91 12.42 1.71
N ARG A 63 -16.05 13.39 0.79
CA ARG A 63 -17.25 14.26 0.74
C ARG A 63 -18.54 13.46 0.52
N HIS A 64 -18.54 12.53 -0.45
CA HIS A 64 -19.69 11.65 -0.70
C HIS A 64 -20.04 10.81 0.52
N CYS A 65 -19.04 10.22 1.18
CA CYS A 65 -19.25 9.42 2.39
C CYS A 65 -19.83 10.26 3.52
N SER A 66 -19.27 11.45 3.78
CA SER A 66 -19.77 12.35 4.84
C SER A 66 -21.20 12.82 4.62
N GLN A 67 -21.58 13.14 3.38
CA GLN A 67 -22.93 13.58 3.03
C GLN A 67 -23.99 12.49 3.19
N ARG A 68 -23.59 11.22 3.11
CA ARG A 68 -24.48 10.06 3.10
C ARG A 68 -24.44 9.22 4.37
N GLY A 69 -23.58 9.59 5.32
CA GLY A 69 -23.37 8.79 6.54
C GLY A 69 -22.70 7.44 6.26
N ILE A 70 -21.88 7.36 5.22
CA ILE A 70 -21.09 6.18 4.84
C ILE A 70 -19.75 6.24 5.58
N LEU A 71 -19.35 5.15 6.24
CA LEU A 71 -18.04 5.04 6.87
C LEU A 71 -16.94 4.93 5.81
N LEU A 72 -15.89 5.73 5.94
CA LEU A 72 -14.68 5.61 5.12
C LEU A 72 -13.60 4.92 5.93
N ILE A 73 -13.21 3.72 5.49
CA ILE A 73 -12.23 2.85 6.15
C ILE A 73 -11.02 2.73 5.23
N PHE A 74 -9.83 3.08 5.74
CA PHE A 74 -8.60 2.88 4.98
C PHE A 74 -7.86 1.62 5.42
N ASP A 75 -7.49 0.80 4.45
CA ASP A 75 -6.59 -0.32 4.65
C ASP A 75 -5.13 0.18 4.65
N GLU A 76 -4.60 0.38 5.86
CA GLU A 76 -3.22 0.80 6.10
C GLU A 76 -2.27 -0.39 6.38
N VAL A 77 -2.73 -1.61 6.17
CA VAL A 77 -1.99 -2.84 6.45
C VAL A 77 -0.63 -2.87 5.75
N GLN A 78 -0.52 -2.33 4.54
CA GLN A 78 0.74 -2.30 3.81
C GLN A 78 1.42 -0.93 3.81
N VAL A 79 0.67 0.16 3.77
CA VAL A 79 1.19 1.51 3.59
C VAL A 79 1.44 2.27 4.90
N GLY A 80 0.78 1.87 5.99
CA GLY A 80 0.92 2.47 7.30
C GLY A 80 2.24 2.20 8.01
N MET A 81 2.32 2.58 9.27
CA MET A 81 3.50 2.41 10.13
C MET A 81 4.78 3.01 9.53
N GLY A 82 4.67 4.18 8.92
CA GLY A 82 5.81 4.94 8.42
C GLY A 82 6.27 4.57 7.01
N ARG A 83 5.67 3.60 6.34
CA ARG A 83 6.09 3.07 5.03
C ARG A 83 6.04 4.14 3.92
N SER A 84 5.05 5.02 3.94
CA SER A 84 4.86 6.11 2.98
C SER A 84 5.77 7.32 3.20
N GLY A 85 6.45 7.40 4.34
CA GLY A 85 7.19 8.58 4.79
C GLY A 85 6.41 9.45 5.78
N GLU A 86 5.10 9.24 5.89
CA GLU A 86 4.24 9.71 6.97
C GLU A 86 3.87 8.52 7.88
N LEU A 87 3.30 8.78 9.06
CA LEU A 87 2.94 7.69 9.98
C LEU A 87 1.86 6.81 9.36
N TRP A 88 0.88 7.43 8.72
CA TRP A 88 -0.21 6.80 8.00
C TRP A 88 -0.21 7.19 6.52
N GLY A 89 -0.56 6.25 5.64
CA GLY A 89 -0.62 6.51 4.20
C GLY A 89 -1.67 7.54 3.82
N TYR A 90 -2.77 7.65 4.56
CA TYR A 90 -3.82 8.62 4.29
C TYR A 90 -3.39 10.09 4.45
N GLU A 91 -2.31 10.35 5.20
CA GLU A 91 -1.76 11.71 5.35
C GLU A 91 -1.26 12.26 4.01
N GLN A 92 -0.82 11.39 3.09
CA GLN A 92 -0.45 11.77 1.72
C GLN A 92 -1.66 12.26 0.89
N LEU A 93 -2.88 11.88 1.26
CA LEU A 93 -4.11 12.22 0.56
C LEU A 93 -4.80 13.47 1.12
N GLY A 94 -4.41 13.91 2.32
CA GLY A 94 -5.10 14.98 3.04
C GLY A 94 -6.55 14.63 3.40
N VAL A 95 -6.84 13.34 3.65
CA VAL A 95 -8.18 12.81 3.96
C VAL A 95 -8.12 12.05 5.27
N ILE A 96 -8.98 12.41 6.22
CA ILE A 96 -9.11 11.67 7.49
C ILE A 96 -10.22 10.63 7.34
N PRO A 97 -9.92 9.33 7.51
CA PRO A 97 -10.91 8.27 7.50
C PRO A 97 -11.66 8.17 8.84
N ASP A 98 -12.75 7.40 8.84
CA ASP A 98 -13.48 7.06 10.07
C ASP A 98 -12.81 5.90 10.81
N ALA A 99 -12.12 5.02 10.06
CA ALA A 99 -11.34 3.92 10.62
C ALA A 99 -10.14 3.58 9.74
N ILE A 100 -9.12 2.94 10.37
CA ILE A 100 -7.97 2.35 9.66
C ILE A 100 -7.69 0.93 10.16
N THR A 101 -7.30 0.05 9.25
CA THR A 101 -6.83 -1.30 9.58
C THR A 101 -5.31 -1.36 9.53
N LEU A 102 -4.70 -2.06 10.49
CA LEU A 102 -3.24 -2.18 10.63
C LEU A 102 -2.83 -3.63 10.82
N ALA A 103 -1.70 -4.01 10.24
CA ALA A 103 -1.02 -5.28 10.49
C ALA A 103 0.46 -5.18 10.06
N LYS A 104 1.04 -6.23 9.55
CA LYS A 104 2.40 -6.28 8.95
C LYS A 104 3.45 -5.48 9.74
N GLY A 105 3.74 -4.25 9.32
CA GLY A 105 4.70 -3.36 9.94
C GLY A 105 4.44 -3.07 11.43
N LEU A 106 3.18 -3.12 11.86
CA LEU A 106 2.78 -2.91 13.25
C LEU A 106 3.52 -3.84 14.22
N GLY A 107 3.66 -5.12 13.86
CA GLY A 107 4.29 -6.12 14.74
C GLY A 107 5.81 -6.28 14.57
N GLY A 108 6.42 -5.61 13.58
CA GLY A 108 7.87 -5.75 13.31
C GLY A 108 8.30 -7.17 12.99
N GLY A 109 7.42 -8.00 12.45
CA GLY A 109 7.63 -9.42 12.15
C GLY A 109 6.83 -10.38 13.04
N HIS A 110 6.21 -9.88 14.11
CA HIS A 110 5.27 -10.65 14.94
C HIS A 110 3.83 -10.45 14.45
N ALA A 111 3.02 -11.52 14.52
CA ALA A 111 1.63 -11.49 14.08
C ALA A 111 0.76 -10.65 15.03
N ILE A 112 0.26 -9.54 14.53
CA ILE A 112 -0.69 -8.64 15.21
C ILE A 112 -1.47 -7.85 14.16
N GLY A 113 -2.74 -7.60 14.42
CA GLY A 113 -3.58 -6.66 13.68
C GLY A 113 -4.23 -5.69 14.64
N ALA A 114 -4.64 -4.54 14.14
CA ALA A 114 -5.40 -3.56 14.89
C ALA A 114 -6.41 -2.86 13.97
N LEU A 115 -7.54 -2.48 14.54
CA LEU A 115 -8.51 -1.57 13.95
C LEU A 115 -8.52 -0.32 14.85
N LEU A 116 -8.25 0.84 14.27
CA LEU A 116 -8.40 2.13 14.94
C LEU A 116 -9.64 2.81 14.36
N VAL A 117 -10.51 3.28 15.24
CA VAL A 117 -11.74 3.96 14.85
C VAL A 117 -11.80 5.34 15.47
N SER A 118 -12.42 6.29 14.78
CA SER A 118 -12.74 7.59 15.35
C SER A 118 -13.82 7.44 16.43
N GLN A 119 -13.88 8.36 17.39
CA GLN A 119 -14.90 8.34 18.43
C GLN A 119 -16.34 8.31 17.87
N GLN A 120 -16.56 8.91 16.70
CA GLN A 120 -17.87 8.96 16.05
C GLN A 120 -18.24 7.63 15.36
N ALA A 121 -17.25 6.83 14.98
CA ALA A 121 -17.43 5.53 14.34
C ALA A 121 -17.29 4.36 15.33
N ASP A 122 -17.03 4.63 16.60
CA ASP A 122 -16.90 3.61 17.64
C ASP A 122 -18.28 3.16 18.10
N ILE A 123 -18.69 2.03 17.56
CA ILE A 123 -20.00 1.40 17.84
C ILE A 123 -19.86 0.05 18.54
N PHE A 124 -18.62 -0.37 18.84
CA PHE A 124 -18.37 -1.67 19.44
C PHE A 124 -18.69 -1.69 20.94
N GLU A 125 -19.43 -2.72 21.34
CA GLU A 125 -19.73 -3.01 22.74
C GLU A 125 -18.98 -4.27 23.21
N PRO A 126 -18.73 -4.42 24.52
CA PRO A 126 -18.14 -5.63 25.07
C PRO A 126 -18.95 -6.87 24.69
N GLY A 127 -18.32 -7.79 23.94
CA GLY A 127 -18.97 -9.03 23.47
C GLY A 127 -19.21 -9.08 21.95
N ASP A 128 -19.13 -7.95 21.23
CA ASP A 128 -19.37 -7.92 19.78
C ASP A 128 -18.33 -8.72 18.99
N HIS A 129 -17.13 -8.81 19.49
CA HIS A 129 -16.06 -9.64 18.91
C HIS A 129 -15.17 -10.24 19.99
N ALA A 130 -14.49 -11.33 19.65
CA ALA A 130 -13.52 -11.99 20.52
C ALA A 130 -12.36 -12.58 19.70
N SER A 131 -11.21 -12.69 20.35
CA SER A 131 -10.04 -13.36 19.78
C SER A 131 -9.25 -14.03 20.90
N THR A 132 -8.96 -15.32 20.78
CA THR A 132 -8.16 -16.05 21.76
C THR A 132 -6.74 -15.53 21.87
N PHE A 133 -6.10 -15.19 20.75
CA PHE A 133 -4.71 -14.73 20.69
C PHE A 133 -4.56 -13.23 20.41
N GLY A 134 -5.63 -12.56 20.01
CA GLY A 134 -5.60 -11.13 19.71
C GLY A 134 -5.25 -10.32 20.96
N GLY A 135 -4.42 -9.30 20.79
CA GLY A 135 -4.02 -8.40 21.88
C GLY A 135 -3.19 -9.06 23.00
N ASN A 136 -2.57 -10.23 22.74
CA ASN A 136 -1.71 -10.84 23.75
C ASN A 136 -0.52 -9.94 24.12
N PRO A 137 0.00 -10.02 25.37
CA PRO A 137 1.03 -9.10 25.88
C PRO A 137 2.31 -9.07 25.06
N PHE A 138 2.70 -10.20 24.47
CA PHE A 138 3.91 -10.26 23.64
C PHE A 138 3.73 -9.51 22.33
N ALA A 139 2.63 -9.72 21.62
CA ALA A 139 2.30 -9.03 20.38
C ALA A 139 2.16 -7.51 20.61
N CYS A 140 1.45 -7.11 21.68
CA CYS A 140 1.32 -5.71 22.05
C CYS A 140 2.68 -5.07 22.39
N ARG A 141 3.56 -5.80 23.08
CA ARG A 141 4.91 -5.32 23.37
C ARG A 141 5.74 -5.15 22.11
N ALA A 142 5.62 -6.06 21.14
CA ALA A 142 6.28 -5.94 19.83
C ALA A 142 5.80 -4.68 19.11
N GLY A 143 4.49 -4.47 18.97
CA GLY A 143 3.91 -3.27 18.34
C GLY A 143 4.33 -1.98 19.04
N LEU A 144 4.29 -1.94 20.37
CA LEU A 144 4.74 -0.78 21.14
C LEU A 144 6.24 -0.49 20.91
N THR A 145 7.06 -1.54 20.76
CA THR A 145 8.48 -1.38 20.47
C THR A 145 8.69 -0.77 19.08
N VAL A 146 7.94 -1.25 18.06
CA VAL A 146 7.98 -0.68 16.71
C VAL A 146 7.61 0.80 16.73
N ALA A 147 6.50 1.16 17.38
CA ALA A 147 6.05 2.56 17.48
C ALA A 147 7.12 3.45 18.12
N ARG A 148 7.72 3.00 19.23
CA ARG A 148 8.80 3.72 19.91
C ARG A 148 10.06 3.86 19.06
N GLU A 149 10.43 2.82 18.30
CA GLU A 149 11.61 2.87 17.41
C GLU A 149 11.39 3.81 16.22
N LEU A 150 10.17 3.88 15.66
CA LEU A 150 9.82 4.85 14.62
C LEU A 150 10.11 6.27 15.09
N GLU A 151 9.67 6.63 16.30
CA GLU A 151 9.87 7.94 16.91
C GLU A 151 11.34 8.15 17.30
N ARG A 152 11.90 7.27 18.14
CA ARG A 152 13.26 7.39 18.72
C ARG A 152 14.35 7.51 17.66
N ARG A 153 14.21 6.82 16.54
CA ARG A 153 15.18 6.81 15.45
C ARG A 153 14.83 7.75 14.31
N HIS A 154 13.78 8.56 14.47
CA HIS A 154 13.29 9.46 13.42
C HIS A 154 13.11 8.76 12.06
N LEU A 155 12.53 7.53 12.07
CA LEU A 155 12.50 6.69 10.88
C LEU A 155 11.66 7.29 9.75
N LEU A 156 10.63 8.08 10.04
CA LEU A 156 9.86 8.79 9.00
C LEU A 156 10.76 9.68 8.14
N ARG A 157 11.70 10.39 8.76
CA ARG A 157 12.69 11.18 8.03
C ARG A 157 13.56 10.30 7.13
N ASN A 158 14.09 9.18 7.66
CA ASN A 158 14.89 8.25 6.85
C ASN A 158 14.08 7.70 5.68
N VAL A 159 12.80 7.35 5.90
CA VAL A 159 11.91 6.85 4.84
C VAL A 159 11.71 7.89 3.74
N ARG A 160 11.48 9.16 4.09
CA ARG A 160 11.39 10.25 3.09
C ARG A 160 12.68 10.40 2.28
N GLU A 161 13.82 10.54 2.97
CA GLU A 161 15.12 10.72 2.32
C GLU A 161 15.53 9.51 1.46
N ARG A 162 15.33 8.30 1.95
CA ARG A 162 15.71 7.07 1.21
C ARG A 162 14.68 6.74 0.13
N GLY A 163 13.40 7.05 0.38
CA GLY A 163 12.34 6.93 -0.62
C GLY A 163 12.57 7.84 -1.82
N GLU A 164 12.95 9.09 -1.56
CA GLU A 164 13.31 10.06 -2.62
C GLU A 164 14.53 9.60 -3.41
N GLN A 165 15.59 9.14 -2.72
CA GLN A 165 16.77 8.57 -3.37
C GLN A 165 16.41 7.37 -4.26
N LEU A 166 15.57 6.46 -3.76
CA LEU A 166 15.12 5.28 -4.49
C LEU A 166 14.29 5.69 -5.71
N ARG A 167 13.30 6.56 -5.53
CA ARG A 167 12.43 7.04 -6.60
C ARG A 167 13.22 7.68 -7.73
N HIS A 168 14.10 8.62 -7.42
CA HIS A 168 14.96 9.28 -8.42
C HIS A 168 15.85 8.27 -9.16
N GLY A 169 16.44 7.30 -8.45
CA GLY A 169 17.22 6.24 -9.09
C GLY A 169 16.38 5.35 -10.01
N LEU A 170 15.13 5.06 -9.65
CA LEU A 170 14.21 4.30 -10.50
C LEU A 170 13.77 5.11 -11.74
N GLU A 171 13.54 6.41 -11.60
CA GLU A 171 13.24 7.32 -12.72
C GLU A 171 14.41 7.35 -13.72
N THR A 172 15.65 7.41 -13.22
CA THR A 172 16.85 7.29 -14.05
C THR A 172 16.91 5.95 -14.80
N LEU A 173 16.51 4.85 -14.16
CA LEU A 173 16.45 3.56 -14.86
C LEU A 173 15.33 3.54 -15.92
N VAL A 174 14.19 4.17 -15.68
CA VAL A 174 13.14 4.31 -16.70
C VAL A 174 13.66 5.02 -17.94
N GLU A 175 14.41 6.12 -17.78
CA GLU A 175 15.02 6.84 -18.89
C GLU A 175 16.06 6.01 -19.64
N ARG A 176 16.82 5.16 -18.95
CA ARG A 176 17.89 4.33 -19.54
C ARG A 176 17.38 3.07 -20.21
N PHE A 177 16.20 2.57 -19.81
CA PHE A 177 15.59 1.34 -20.32
C PHE A 177 14.18 1.59 -20.90
N PRO A 178 14.00 2.56 -21.82
CA PRO A 178 12.69 3.00 -22.28
C PRO A 178 11.90 1.94 -23.06
N ASN A 179 12.59 0.89 -23.57
CA ASN A 179 11.93 -0.23 -24.26
C ASN A 179 11.37 -1.30 -23.31
N VAL A 180 11.73 -1.25 -22.04
CA VAL A 180 11.29 -2.23 -21.01
C VAL A 180 10.46 -1.56 -19.94
N LEU A 181 10.86 -0.36 -19.50
CA LEU A 181 10.28 0.34 -18.38
C LEU A 181 9.35 1.45 -18.86
N HIS A 182 8.23 1.61 -18.15
CA HIS A 182 7.25 2.64 -18.41
C HIS A 182 7.35 3.80 -17.40
N GLN A 183 7.33 3.48 -16.10
CA GLN A 183 7.38 4.49 -15.05
C GLN A 183 7.83 3.90 -13.70
N ALA A 184 8.26 4.79 -12.80
CA ALA A 184 8.38 4.51 -11.37
C ALA A 184 7.25 5.22 -10.62
N ARG A 185 6.65 4.56 -9.61
CA ARG A 185 5.58 5.13 -8.80
C ARG A 185 5.57 4.56 -7.39
N GLY A 186 4.95 5.27 -6.46
CA GLY A 186 4.84 4.88 -5.06
C GLY A 186 5.10 6.01 -4.09
N TRP A 187 5.06 5.72 -2.78
CA TRP A 187 5.37 6.66 -1.70
C TRP A 187 6.45 6.09 -0.78
N GLY A 188 7.35 6.96 -0.33
CA GLY A 188 8.40 6.58 0.61
C GLY A 188 9.17 5.33 0.18
N LEU A 189 9.21 4.33 1.04
CA LEU A 189 9.86 3.03 0.77
C LEU A 189 8.87 1.94 0.32
N LEU A 190 7.79 2.32 -0.34
CA LEU A 190 6.91 1.45 -1.12
C LEU A 190 6.92 1.96 -2.55
N GLN A 191 7.79 1.39 -3.39
CA GLN A 191 8.02 1.82 -4.77
C GLN A 191 7.74 0.68 -5.75
N GLY A 192 7.14 1.02 -6.88
CA GLY A 192 6.87 0.12 -7.99
C GLY A 192 7.59 0.60 -9.26
N LEU A 193 8.28 -0.32 -9.92
CA LEU A 193 8.84 -0.13 -11.24
C LEU A 193 7.94 -0.84 -12.24
N VAL A 194 7.29 -0.09 -13.10
CA VAL A 194 6.29 -0.58 -14.04
C VAL A 194 6.97 -0.93 -15.35
N LEU A 195 6.76 -2.15 -15.81
CA LEU A 195 7.16 -2.61 -17.14
C LEU A 195 6.17 -2.10 -18.20
N ARG A 196 6.64 -1.93 -19.42
CA ARG A 196 5.78 -1.61 -20.57
C ARG A 196 4.85 -2.78 -20.88
N ASP A 197 3.65 -2.48 -21.33
CA ASP A 197 2.68 -3.50 -21.72
C ASP A 197 3.10 -4.22 -23.02
N ASP A 198 3.75 -3.52 -23.93
CA ASP A 198 4.24 -3.99 -25.22
C ASP A 198 5.60 -4.71 -25.18
N CYS A 199 6.22 -4.88 -24.01
CA CYS A 199 7.42 -5.72 -23.86
C CYS A 199 7.03 -7.15 -23.44
N ASP A 200 7.80 -8.14 -23.87
CA ASP A 200 7.57 -9.57 -23.57
C ASP A 200 7.90 -9.94 -22.11
N LEU A 201 8.51 -9.02 -21.36
CA LEU A 201 8.89 -9.26 -19.97
C LEU A 201 7.69 -9.11 -19.01
N ASN A 202 7.70 -9.97 -18.00
CA ASN A 202 6.82 -9.84 -16.84
C ASN A 202 7.63 -9.65 -15.56
N SER A 203 6.97 -9.18 -14.51
CA SER A 203 7.59 -8.91 -13.21
C SER A 203 8.26 -10.14 -12.61
N GLY A 204 7.71 -11.34 -12.80
CA GLY A 204 8.28 -12.59 -12.31
C GLY A 204 9.63 -12.91 -12.96
N ALA A 205 9.79 -12.66 -14.26
CA ALA A 205 11.07 -12.84 -14.95
C ALA A 205 12.15 -11.89 -14.41
N VAL A 206 11.80 -10.61 -14.19
CA VAL A 206 12.71 -9.63 -13.59
C VAL A 206 13.10 -10.03 -12.17
N VAL A 207 12.13 -10.41 -11.34
CA VAL A 207 12.38 -10.87 -9.95
C VAL A 207 13.30 -12.09 -9.94
N LYS A 208 13.07 -13.06 -10.84
CA LYS A 208 13.93 -14.25 -10.96
C LYS A 208 15.36 -13.88 -11.34
N ALA A 209 15.55 -13.04 -12.35
CA ALA A 209 16.89 -12.58 -12.77
C ALA A 209 17.60 -11.75 -11.68
N ALA A 210 16.84 -10.97 -10.89
CA ALA A 210 17.40 -10.20 -9.77
C ALA A 210 18.01 -11.07 -8.68
N LEU A 211 17.51 -12.31 -8.47
CA LEU A 211 18.09 -13.25 -7.51
C LEU A 211 19.55 -13.58 -7.84
N ASP A 212 19.90 -13.75 -9.11
CA ASP A 212 21.28 -14.00 -9.57
C ASP A 212 22.20 -12.79 -9.27
N GLN A 213 21.61 -11.58 -9.21
CA GLN A 213 22.28 -10.37 -8.78
C GLN A 213 22.24 -10.16 -7.26
N LYS A 214 21.80 -11.15 -6.48
CA LYS A 214 21.64 -11.10 -5.01
C LYS A 214 20.72 -9.95 -4.59
N LEU A 215 19.65 -9.73 -5.33
CA LEU A 215 18.63 -8.73 -5.07
C LEU A 215 17.28 -9.42 -4.93
N LEU A 216 16.67 -9.30 -3.74
CA LEU A 216 15.33 -9.78 -3.47
C LEU A 216 14.32 -8.69 -3.84
N LEU A 217 13.42 -9.00 -4.75
CA LEU A 217 12.31 -8.16 -5.19
C LEU A 217 11.01 -8.94 -5.11
N VAL A 218 9.89 -8.26 -5.20
CA VAL A 218 8.55 -8.87 -5.12
C VAL A 218 7.70 -8.38 -6.28
N PRO A 219 7.01 -9.28 -7.02
CA PRO A 219 6.05 -8.83 -8.02
C PRO A 219 4.82 -8.19 -7.35
N ALA A 220 4.22 -7.20 -8.03
CA ALA A 220 2.91 -6.65 -7.69
C ALA A 220 2.05 -6.63 -8.97
N GLY A 221 1.48 -7.78 -9.30
CA GLY A 221 0.86 -8.03 -10.58
C GLY A 221 1.89 -8.35 -11.68
N PRO A 222 1.42 -8.60 -12.93
CA PRO A 222 2.27 -9.13 -14.00
C PRO A 222 3.30 -8.14 -14.55
N LYS A 223 3.07 -6.84 -14.41
CA LYS A 223 3.90 -5.79 -15.01
C LYS A 223 4.57 -4.86 -13.98
N VAL A 224 4.51 -5.14 -12.68
CA VAL A 224 5.11 -4.26 -11.66
C VAL A 224 6.07 -5.02 -10.77
N VAL A 225 7.30 -4.53 -10.68
CA VAL A 225 8.31 -4.99 -9.73
C VAL A 225 8.29 -4.05 -8.53
N ARG A 226 7.99 -4.61 -7.36
CA ARG A 226 7.83 -3.85 -6.12
C ARG A 226 9.09 -3.90 -5.26
N MET A 227 9.44 -2.76 -4.69
CA MET A 227 10.51 -2.59 -3.71
C MET A 227 9.93 -2.12 -2.37
N VAL A 228 10.17 -2.92 -1.33
CA VAL A 228 9.70 -2.68 0.05
C VAL A 228 10.84 -2.92 1.05
N PRO A 229 11.95 -2.17 0.96
CA PRO A 229 13.07 -2.37 1.86
C PRO A 229 12.70 -2.02 3.31
N ALA A 230 13.53 -2.46 4.26
CA ALA A 230 13.36 -2.11 5.67
C ALA A 230 13.41 -0.58 5.86
N LEU A 231 12.61 -0.04 6.80
CA LEU A 231 12.56 1.41 7.07
C LEU A 231 13.91 1.98 7.56
N VAL A 232 14.79 1.11 8.02
CA VAL A 232 16.15 1.43 8.48
C VAL A 232 17.21 1.36 7.37
N ILE A 233 16.81 1.15 6.11
CA ILE A 233 17.73 1.05 4.98
C ILE A 233 18.65 2.27 4.91
N SER A 234 19.92 2.07 4.63
CA SER A 234 20.90 3.15 4.50
C SER A 234 20.95 3.69 3.07
N ARG A 235 21.57 4.89 2.93
CA ARG A 235 21.88 5.48 1.62
C ARG A 235 22.71 4.52 0.75
N ARG A 236 23.68 3.83 1.36
CA ARG A 236 24.55 2.85 0.67
C ARG A 236 23.76 1.65 0.16
N ASP A 237 22.82 1.15 0.96
CA ASP A 237 21.99 0.00 0.57
C ASP A 237 21.06 0.34 -0.58
N VAL A 238 20.47 1.55 -0.59
CA VAL A 238 19.65 2.02 -1.74
C VAL A 238 20.52 2.12 -3.00
N SER A 239 21.74 2.66 -2.91
CA SER A 239 22.67 2.71 -4.06
C SER A 239 23.04 1.30 -4.54
N ALA A 240 23.27 0.36 -3.63
CA ALA A 240 23.56 -1.03 -3.97
C ALA A 240 22.36 -1.74 -4.62
N LEU A 241 21.14 -1.46 -4.14
CA LEU A 241 19.88 -1.96 -4.74
C LEU A 241 19.77 -1.48 -6.20
N LEU A 242 19.90 -0.19 -6.43
CA LEU A 242 19.80 0.41 -7.77
C LEU A 242 20.86 -0.14 -8.74
N ALA A 243 22.11 -0.27 -8.30
CA ALA A 243 23.18 -0.83 -9.11
C ALA A 243 22.95 -2.32 -9.47
N ARG A 244 22.36 -3.10 -8.56
CA ARG A 244 22.00 -4.51 -8.84
C ARG A 244 20.80 -4.60 -9.78
N LEU A 245 19.80 -3.76 -9.58
CA LEU A 245 18.63 -3.69 -10.45
C LEU A 245 19.03 -3.29 -11.87
N GLU A 246 19.91 -2.32 -12.01
CA GLU A 246 20.43 -1.92 -13.31
C GLU A 246 21.13 -3.09 -14.04
N ARG A 247 22.03 -3.81 -13.36
CA ARG A 247 22.68 -5.01 -13.94
C ARG A 247 21.66 -6.09 -14.32
N THR A 248 20.61 -6.28 -13.50
CA THR A 248 19.53 -7.20 -13.82
C THR A 248 18.85 -6.82 -15.14
N LEU A 249 18.51 -5.52 -15.30
CA LEU A 249 17.86 -5.02 -16.52
C LEU A 249 18.78 -5.15 -17.76
N GLN A 250 20.07 -4.91 -17.63
CA GLN A 250 21.05 -5.10 -18.71
C GLN A 250 21.10 -6.56 -19.19
N LEU A 251 21.10 -7.51 -18.24
CA LEU A 251 21.17 -8.93 -18.55
C LEU A 251 19.92 -9.50 -19.22
N ILE A 252 18.75 -8.95 -18.92
CA ILE A 252 17.48 -9.44 -19.50
C ILE A 252 17.14 -8.78 -20.84
N GLN A 253 17.86 -7.73 -21.22
CA GLN A 253 17.75 -7.09 -22.55
C GLN A 253 18.76 -7.63 -23.57
N ALA A 254 19.82 -8.30 -23.12
CA ALA A 254 20.85 -8.91 -23.95
C ALA A 254 20.37 -10.26 -24.52
#